data_4055121e582761056ff776365e20f801
#
_entry.id   4055121e582761056ff776365e20f801
#
_cell.length_a   1.000
_cell.length_b   1.000
_cell.length_c   1.000
_cell.angle_alpha   90.00
_cell.angle_beta   90.00
_cell.angle_gamma   90.00
#
_symmetry.space_group_name_H-M   'P 1'
#
loop_
_entity.id
_entity.type
_entity.pdbx_description
1 polymer ?
#
loop_
_entity_poly.entity_id
_entity_poly.type
_entity_poly.pdbx_seq_one_letter_code
_entity_poly.pdbx_strand_id
1 'polypeptide(L)'
;MTAICARLDGLPLALEIAAARSRLLSPRALLARLDSSLEFEAGTAGRAERHRTLRDTISWSYDLLGPEPQAFFRRMGAFAGGCDLAAISAVASGGADAFNRVAELADAALLRVADGPDGEPRARMLQTVQAFARAALHQAGEWDEIRNAHASFYADLAEELSSRLDGPNALAARDLIEAELENIRVALGWCLDQAADGNPPPPERLTTGLRLCQALSWFWYAFGYTAEGHRWQRRAVAVASAAGGPELAAALHGLAVLLLQQGETAEAKDALTTCLQIRRETGDRSKTAMELNSLGVAHWTLGDLDTGRTMLQESIDIAREIGDESRESTALSNLGAFEVGDNNCEHAIELLERALAIDKRLGNVWGCAVIQSNLTAAMLRTGRADEAYTTLRSQAADMIGLGDIELTIEIIELMVGTFGQRGDPRRAAKLLGTAEALREQAGMPIRVPDAQLLEEFLAPARGLLNTDQWEEERRAGRTRNVQEALAEAGMAG
;
A
#
# COMPACT_ATOMS: atom_id res chain seq x y z
N MET A 1 -44.35 25.50 3.74
CA MET A 1 -42.89 25.34 3.92
C MET A 1 -42.48 25.36 5.40
N THR A 2 -42.87 26.37 6.17
CA THR A 2 -42.52 26.46 7.62
C THR A 2 -42.92 25.23 8.40
N ALA A 3 -44.12 24.67 8.18
CA ALA A 3 -44.57 23.44 8.83
C ALA A 3 -43.68 22.20 8.47
N ILE A 4 -43.20 22.09 7.23
CA ILE A 4 -42.28 21.03 6.81
C ILE A 4 -40.93 21.18 7.52
N CYS A 5 -40.37 22.40 7.56
CA CYS A 5 -39.09 22.64 8.26
C CYS A 5 -39.20 22.35 9.76
N ALA A 6 -40.33 22.70 10.40
CA ALA A 6 -40.58 22.40 11.81
C ALA A 6 -40.68 20.89 12.05
N ARG A 7 -41.36 20.15 11.16
CA ARG A 7 -41.46 18.66 11.25
C ARG A 7 -40.17 17.93 11.08
N LEU A 8 -39.23 18.52 10.36
CA LEU A 8 -37.88 17.97 10.10
C LEU A 8 -36.83 18.52 11.07
N ASP A 9 -37.25 19.17 12.15
CA ASP A 9 -36.40 19.75 13.22
C ASP A 9 -35.28 20.66 12.68
N GLY A 10 -35.48 21.23 11.48
CA GLY A 10 -34.47 22.04 10.81
C GLY A 10 -33.18 21.28 10.42
N LEU A 11 -33.19 19.95 10.43
CA LEU A 11 -32.02 19.11 10.11
C LEU A 11 -31.64 19.28 8.63
N PRO A 12 -30.40 19.71 8.29
CA PRO A 12 -30.01 20.02 6.91
C PRO A 12 -30.26 18.86 5.93
N LEU A 13 -29.86 17.64 6.28
CA LEU A 13 -30.06 16.46 5.44
C LEU A 13 -31.56 16.16 5.23
N ALA A 14 -32.36 16.24 6.28
CA ALA A 14 -33.81 16.00 6.18
C ALA A 14 -34.48 17.05 5.28
N LEU A 15 -34.02 18.31 5.34
CA LEU A 15 -34.48 19.39 4.47
C LEU A 15 -34.04 19.18 3.03
N GLU A 16 -32.80 18.74 2.76
CA GLU A 16 -32.30 18.38 1.43
C GLU A 16 -33.13 17.27 0.78
N ILE A 17 -33.40 16.20 1.53
CA ILE A 17 -34.24 15.08 1.08
C ILE A 17 -35.68 15.54 0.79
N ALA A 18 -36.28 16.34 1.67
CA ALA A 18 -37.63 16.89 1.46
C ALA A 18 -37.69 17.85 0.28
N ALA A 19 -36.65 18.67 0.12
CA ALA A 19 -36.56 19.61 -1.03
C ALA A 19 -36.45 18.88 -2.38
N ALA A 20 -35.62 17.79 -2.44
CA ALA A 20 -35.52 16.94 -3.63
C ALA A 20 -36.90 16.36 -4.01
N ARG A 21 -37.68 15.90 -3.03
CA ARG A 21 -39.04 15.36 -3.24
C ARG A 21 -40.10 16.42 -3.58
N SER A 22 -39.86 17.69 -3.28
CA SER A 22 -40.78 18.77 -3.66
C SER A 22 -40.91 19.00 -5.19
N ARG A 23 -39.97 18.40 -5.97
CA ARG A 23 -40.07 18.34 -7.43
C ARG A 23 -41.20 17.42 -7.91
N LEU A 24 -41.54 16.39 -7.12
CA LEU A 24 -42.55 15.38 -7.45
C LEU A 24 -43.87 15.55 -6.70
N LEU A 25 -43.82 16.14 -5.48
CA LEU A 25 -44.95 16.25 -4.56
C LEU A 25 -45.21 17.72 -4.22
N SER A 26 -46.50 18.12 -4.18
CA SER A 26 -46.83 19.42 -3.65
C SER A 26 -46.48 19.53 -2.15
N PRO A 27 -46.20 20.75 -1.62
CA PRO A 27 -45.88 20.92 -0.19
C PRO A 27 -46.94 20.34 0.77
N ARG A 28 -48.22 20.36 0.35
CA ARG A 28 -49.33 19.79 1.13
C ARG A 28 -49.30 18.26 1.14
N ALA A 29 -49.00 17.62 0.00
CA ALA A 29 -48.86 16.19 -0.13
C ALA A 29 -47.60 15.69 0.60
N LEU A 30 -46.53 16.47 0.58
CA LEU A 30 -45.28 16.20 1.30
C LEU A 30 -45.53 16.18 2.83
N LEU A 31 -46.22 17.24 3.35
CA LEU A 31 -46.54 17.34 4.78
C LEU A 31 -47.45 16.21 5.25
N ALA A 32 -48.50 15.89 4.48
CA ALA A 32 -49.42 14.79 4.83
C ALA A 32 -48.71 13.43 4.96
N ARG A 33 -47.70 13.17 4.12
CA ARG A 33 -46.91 11.94 4.16
C ARG A 33 -45.86 11.91 5.30
N LEU A 34 -45.29 13.07 5.62
CA LEU A 34 -44.43 13.19 6.81
C LEU A 34 -45.26 13.00 8.09
N ASP A 35 -46.50 13.46 8.15
CA ASP A 35 -47.39 13.26 9.30
C ASP A 35 -47.79 11.77 9.47
N SER A 36 -48.07 11.04 8.39
CA SER A 36 -48.47 9.64 8.45
C SER A 36 -47.32 8.69 8.86
N SER A 37 -46.05 9.06 8.61
CA SER A 37 -44.90 8.28 9.03
C SER A 37 -44.50 8.48 10.49
N LEU A 38 -44.97 9.56 11.14
CA LEU A 38 -44.59 9.94 12.50
C LEU A 38 -45.62 9.53 13.58
N GLU A 39 -46.83 9.06 13.21
CA GLU A 39 -47.90 8.72 14.16
C GLU A 39 -47.67 7.44 14.97
N PHE A 40 -46.59 6.67 14.70
CA PHE A 40 -46.47 5.33 15.30
C PHE A 40 -45.76 5.23 16.67
N GLU A 41 -45.04 6.25 17.16
CA GLU A 41 -44.49 6.17 18.53
C GLU A 41 -44.20 7.55 19.15
N ALA A 42 -45.12 8.00 20.02
CA ALA A 42 -44.89 9.12 20.92
C ALA A 42 -44.27 8.59 22.23
N GLY A 43 -43.02 8.95 22.49
CA GLY A 43 -42.45 8.74 23.84
C GLY A 43 -40.93 8.79 23.91
N THR A 44 -40.45 9.81 24.62
CA THR A 44 -39.11 10.11 25.16
C THR A 44 -38.23 11.10 24.42
N ALA A 45 -37.89 12.17 25.13
CA ALA A 45 -37.34 13.42 24.65
C ALA A 45 -35.82 13.43 24.39
N GLY A 46 -35.38 14.25 23.44
CA GLY A 46 -34.02 14.77 23.34
C GLY A 46 -33.26 14.30 22.10
N ARG A 47 -32.06 13.77 22.29
CA ARG A 47 -31.11 13.36 21.23
C ARG A 47 -31.64 12.16 20.42
N ALA A 48 -32.42 11.29 21.07
CA ALA A 48 -33.08 10.13 20.47
C ALA A 48 -34.16 10.55 19.45
N GLU A 49 -34.84 11.66 19.67
CA GLU A 49 -35.93 12.16 18.82
C GLU A 49 -35.43 12.70 17.49
N ARG A 50 -34.32 13.46 17.47
CA ARG A 50 -33.68 13.95 16.26
C ARG A 50 -33.14 12.83 15.37
N HIS A 51 -32.58 11.78 15.95
CA HIS A 51 -32.14 10.61 15.21
C HIS A 51 -33.32 9.81 14.65
N ARG A 52 -34.45 9.78 15.33
CA ARG A 52 -35.67 9.14 14.85
C ARG A 52 -36.24 9.87 13.65
N THR A 53 -36.44 11.19 13.74
CA THR A 53 -36.94 12.03 12.64
C THR A 53 -36.09 11.90 11.37
N LEU A 54 -34.77 11.84 11.51
CA LEU A 54 -33.87 11.66 10.38
C LEU A 54 -33.97 10.26 9.75
N ARG A 55 -34.04 9.22 10.58
CA ARG A 55 -34.23 7.84 10.13
C ARG A 55 -35.57 7.66 9.40
N ASP A 56 -36.64 8.24 9.92
CA ASP A 56 -37.98 8.20 9.34
C ASP A 56 -38.01 8.92 7.98
N THR A 57 -37.30 10.05 7.86
CA THR A 57 -37.16 10.76 6.60
C THR A 57 -36.41 9.94 5.55
N ILE A 58 -35.34 9.25 5.95
CA ILE A 58 -34.58 8.35 5.05
C ILE A 58 -35.45 7.16 4.65
N SER A 59 -36.13 6.52 5.61
CA SER A 59 -37.04 5.41 5.36
C SER A 59 -38.12 5.79 4.36
N TRP A 60 -38.77 6.93 4.59
CA TRP A 60 -39.79 7.43 3.65
C TRP A 60 -39.24 7.65 2.23
N SER A 61 -38.02 8.23 2.09
CA SER A 61 -37.39 8.39 0.78
C SER A 61 -37.07 7.05 0.12
N TYR A 62 -36.60 6.08 0.92
CA TYR A 62 -36.32 4.73 0.48
C TYR A 62 -37.61 4.01 -0.01
N ASP A 63 -38.73 4.15 0.75
CA ASP A 63 -40.01 3.51 0.43
C ASP A 63 -40.67 4.07 -0.85
N LEU A 64 -40.27 5.28 -1.25
CA LEU A 64 -40.69 5.88 -2.51
C LEU A 64 -39.91 5.39 -3.74
N LEU A 65 -38.79 4.70 -3.53
CA LEU A 65 -38.04 4.08 -4.61
C LEU A 65 -38.74 2.81 -5.09
N GLY A 66 -38.58 2.48 -6.38
CA GLY A 66 -38.99 1.18 -6.90
C GLY A 66 -38.12 0.03 -6.38
N PRO A 67 -38.52 -1.22 -6.60
CA PRO A 67 -37.80 -2.38 -6.04
C PRO A 67 -36.30 -2.45 -6.42
N GLU A 68 -35.96 -2.17 -7.69
CA GLU A 68 -34.58 -2.19 -8.16
C GLU A 68 -33.72 -1.05 -7.59
N PRO A 69 -34.15 0.24 -7.59
CA PRO A 69 -33.44 1.30 -6.88
C PRO A 69 -33.30 1.07 -5.38
N GLN A 70 -34.29 0.42 -4.72
CA GLN A 70 -34.18 0.02 -3.32
C GLN A 70 -33.07 -1.01 -3.11
N ALA A 71 -32.98 -2.02 -3.97
CA ALA A 71 -31.91 -3.01 -3.91
C ALA A 71 -30.54 -2.36 -4.13
N PHE A 72 -30.43 -1.51 -5.13
CA PHE A 72 -29.20 -0.75 -5.40
C PHE A 72 -28.80 0.14 -4.20
N PHE A 73 -29.74 0.90 -3.62
CA PHE A 73 -29.50 1.71 -2.44
C PHE A 73 -28.95 0.89 -1.25
N ARG A 74 -29.56 -0.28 -0.94
CA ARG A 74 -29.11 -1.16 0.13
C ARG A 74 -27.67 -1.61 -0.08
N ARG A 75 -27.32 -2.02 -1.32
CA ARG A 75 -26.02 -2.54 -1.70
C ARG A 75 -24.94 -1.46 -1.63
N MET A 76 -25.28 -0.20 -1.93
CA MET A 76 -24.39 0.95 -1.73
C MET A 76 -23.96 1.13 -0.29
N GLY A 77 -24.71 0.60 0.69
CA GLY A 77 -24.33 0.57 2.10
C GLY A 77 -23.07 -0.25 2.42
N ALA A 78 -22.62 -1.13 1.54
CA ALA A 78 -21.40 -1.92 1.73
C ALA A 78 -20.12 -1.10 1.62
N PHE A 79 -20.13 -0.01 0.86
CA PHE A 79 -18.95 0.82 0.63
C PHE A 79 -18.62 1.72 1.82
N ALA A 80 -17.35 2.13 1.93
CA ALA A 80 -16.87 3.09 2.91
C ALA A 80 -16.07 4.20 2.20
N GLY A 81 -16.22 5.45 2.64
CA GLY A 81 -15.47 6.57 2.07
C GLY A 81 -15.87 7.02 0.66
N GLY A 82 -16.75 6.31 -0.01
CA GLY A 82 -17.15 6.52 -1.41
C GLY A 82 -16.58 5.46 -2.34
N CYS A 83 -17.07 5.41 -3.60
CA CYS A 83 -16.67 4.43 -4.61
C CYS A 83 -16.85 5.00 -6.02
N ASP A 84 -16.09 4.50 -6.97
CA ASP A 84 -16.22 4.83 -8.38
C ASP A 84 -17.32 4.01 -9.09
N LEU A 85 -17.55 4.29 -10.36
CA LEU A 85 -18.58 3.60 -11.14
C LEU A 85 -18.22 2.12 -11.41
N ALA A 86 -16.93 1.76 -11.46
CA ALA A 86 -16.49 0.39 -11.66
C ALA A 86 -16.82 -0.47 -10.45
N ALA A 87 -16.50 0.01 -9.24
CA ALA A 87 -16.86 -0.64 -7.98
C ALA A 87 -18.38 -0.77 -7.83
N ILE A 88 -19.13 0.29 -8.14
CA ILE A 88 -20.60 0.29 -8.10
C ILE A 88 -21.16 -0.77 -9.07
N SER A 89 -20.64 -0.83 -10.29
CA SER A 89 -21.07 -1.78 -11.29
C SER A 89 -20.84 -3.22 -10.85
N ALA A 90 -19.68 -3.49 -10.28
CA ALA A 90 -19.30 -4.83 -9.83
C ALA A 90 -20.07 -5.31 -8.60
N VAL A 91 -20.34 -4.40 -7.64
CA VAL A 91 -20.85 -4.79 -6.30
C VAL A 91 -22.34 -4.49 -6.14
N ALA A 92 -22.82 -3.34 -6.61
CA ALA A 92 -24.15 -2.85 -6.27
C ALA A 92 -25.17 -2.95 -7.42
N SER A 93 -24.74 -2.87 -8.70
CA SER A 93 -25.66 -2.67 -9.82
C SER A 93 -26.55 -3.88 -10.13
N GLY A 94 -26.08 -5.10 -9.82
CA GLY A 94 -26.81 -6.33 -10.16
C GLY A 94 -27.12 -6.49 -11.66
N GLY A 95 -26.25 -5.92 -12.53
CA GLY A 95 -26.43 -5.91 -13.99
C GLY A 95 -27.20 -4.72 -14.55
N ALA A 96 -27.67 -3.78 -13.68
CA ALA A 96 -28.30 -2.53 -14.12
C ALA A 96 -27.23 -1.46 -14.48
N ASP A 97 -27.64 -0.43 -15.22
CA ASP A 97 -26.79 0.72 -15.53
C ASP A 97 -26.45 1.51 -14.25
N ALA A 98 -25.21 1.34 -13.77
CA ALA A 98 -24.71 1.96 -12.55
C ALA A 98 -24.82 3.50 -12.60
N PHE A 99 -24.53 4.13 -13.74
CA PHE A 99 -24.58 5.57 -13.92
C PHE A 99 -26.00 6.12 -13.68
N ASN A 100 -27.00 5.53 -14.34
CA ASN A 100 -28.38 5.95 -14.18
C ASN A 100 -28.89 5.74 -12.76
N ARG A 101 -28.50 4.65 -12.09
CA ARG A 101 -28.86 4.40 -10.69
C ARG A 101 -28.23 5.39 -9.72
N VAL A 102 -26.97 5.75 -9.94
CA VAL A 102 -26.29 6.80 -9.15
C VAL A 102 -27.02 8.14 -9.33
N ALA A 103 -27.35 8.52 -10.56
CA ALA A 103 -28.08 9.74 -10.85
C ALA A 103 -29.46 9.77 -10.16
N GLU A 104 -30.21 8.66 -10.21
CA GLU A 104 -31.52 8.53 -9.54
C GLU A 104 -31.43 8.73 -8.03
N LEU A 105 -30.43 8.11 -7.36
CA LEU A 105 -30.24 8.28 -5.92
C LEU A 105 -29.65 9.65 -5.55
N ALA A 106 -28.85 10.25 -6.42
CA ALA A 106 -28.36 11.62 -6.24
C ALA A 106 -29.49 12.65 -6.34
N ASP A 107 -30.40 12.49 -7.31
CA ASP A 107 -31.63 13.31 -7.44
C ASP A 107 -32.56 13.15 -6.24
N ALA A 108 -32.52 11.99 -5.57
CA ALA A 108 -33.25 11.75 -4.33
C ALA A 108 -32.53 12.28 -3.07
N ALA A 109 -31.34 12.92 -3.20
CA ALA A 109 -30.46 13.37 -2.11
C ALA A 109 -30.00 12.23 -1.18
N LEU A 110 -29.97 10.97 -1.66
CA LEU A 110 -29.50 9.79 -0.94
C LEU A 110 -28.02 9.47 -1.22
N LEU A 111 -27.48 10.03 -2.33
CA LEU A 111 -26.06 9.97 -2.68
C LEU A 111 -25.54 11.39 -2.98
N ARG A 112 -24.25 11.56 -2.76
CA ARG A 112 -23.48 12.71 -3.27
C ARG A 112 -22.45 12.21 -4.25
N VAL A 113 -22.22 12.96 -5.32
CA VAL A 113 -21.20 12.68 -6.33
C VAL A 113 -20.17 13.80 -6.28
N ALA A 114 -18.89 13.45 -6.33
CA ALA A 114 -17.76 14.37 -6.39
C ALA A 114 -16.70 13.81 -7.32
N ASP A 115 -15.78 14.64 -7.78
CA ASP A 115 -14.66 14.20 -8.61
C ASP A 115 -13.67 13.38 -7.77
N GLY A 116 -13.18 12.27 -8.32
CA GLY A 116 -12.12 11.45 -7.79
C GLY A 116 -10.72 11.97 -8.13
N PRO A 117 -9.65 11.32 -7.62
CA PRO A 117 -8.26 11.73 -7.87
C PRO A 117 -7.85 11.61 -9.34
N ASP A 118 -8.50 10.75 -10.10
CA ASP A 118 -8.33 10.53 -11.55
C ASP A 118 -9.31 11.34 -12.42
N GLY A 119 -10.18 12.16 -11.80
CA GLY A 119 -11.22 12.92 -12.47
C GLY A 119 -12.51 12.13 -12.72
N GLU A 120 -12.53 10.82 -12.41
CA GLU A 120 -13.74 10.01 -12.51
C GLU A 120 -14.72 10.30 -11.37
N PRO A 121 -16.05 10.25 -11.61
CA PRO A 121 -17.05 10.55 -10.59
C PRO A 121 -17.06 9.47 -9.49
N ARG A 122 -17.04 9.89 -8.24
CA ARG A 122 -17.17 9.04 -7.05
C ARG A 122 -18.47 9.33 -6.31
N ALA A 123 -19.23 8.27 -6.06
CA ALA A 123 -20.46 8.35 -5.28
C ALA A 123 -20.21 8.07 -3.80
N ARG A 124 -20.85 8.84 -2.91
CA ARG A 124 -20.71 8.70 -1.46
C ARG A 124 -22.06 8.86 -0.77
N MET A 125 -22.33 8.02 0.21
CA MET A 125 -23.42 8.19 1.16
C MET A 125 -22.97 9.00 2.38
N LEU A 126 -23.88 9.82 2.91
CA LEU A 126 -23.68 10.38 4.26
C LEU A 126 -23.79 9.25 5.29
N GLN A 127 -23.04 9.35 6.38
CA GLN A 127 -22.95 8.27 7.41
C GLN A 127 -24.30 7.78 7.91
N THR A 128 -25.23 8.67 8.13
CA THR A 128 -26.60 8.33 8.59
C THR A 128 -27.40 7.57 7.53
N VAL A 129 -27.29 7.98 6.25
CA VAL A 129 -27.90 7.29 5.10
C VAL A 129 -27.27 5.92 4.91
N GLN A 130 -25.95 5.84 5.03
CA GLN A 130 -25.20 4.58 4.94
C GLN A 130 -25.57 3.59 6.05
N ALA A 131 -25.73 4.07 7.29
CA ALA A 131 -26.16 3.22 8.40
C ALA A 131 -27.56 2.63 8.15
N PHE A 132 -28.48 3.41 7.59
CA PHE A 132 -29.79 2.92 7.18
C PHE A 132 -29.69 1.89 6.03
N ALA A 133 -28.89 2.17 5.00
CA ALA A 133 -28.68 1.26 3.88
C ALA A 133 -28.09 -0.09 4.34
N ARG A 134 -27.12 -0.07 5.25
CA ARG A 134 -26.56 -1.29 5.88
C ARG A 134 -27.61 -2.09 6.63
N ALA A 135 -28.42 -1.44 7.44
CA ALA A 135 -29.50 -2.12 8.18
C ALA A 135 -30.52 -2.74 7.20
N ALA A 136 -30.90 -2.04 6.15
CA ALA A 136 -31.81 -2.55 5.12
C ALA A 136 -31.18 -3.72 4.34
N LEU A 137 -29.86 -3.68 4.06
CA LEU A 137 -29.12 -4.76 3.42
C LEU A 137 -29.14 -6.04 4.29
N HIS A 138 -28.90 -5.89 5.60
CA HIS A 138 -29.03 -7.00 6.56
C HIS A 138 -30.44 -7.59 6.61
N GLN A 139 -31.46 -6.73 6.65
CA GLN A 139 -32.86 -7.16 6.67
C GLN A 139 -33.26 -7.90 5.39
N ALA A 140 -32.69 -7.54 4.24
CA ALA A 140 -32.91 -8.21 2.97
C ALA A 140 -32.17 -9.57 2.86
N GLY A 141 -31.28 -9.91 3.80
CA GLY A 141 -30.46 -11.12 3.76
C GLY A 141 -29.36 -11.12 2.69
N GLU A 142 -29.08 -9.95 2.10
CA GLU A 142 -28.08 -9.79 1.01
C GLU A 142 -26.67 -9.49 1.56
N TRP A 143 -26.50 -9.35 2.89
CA TRP A 143 -25.27 -8.82 3.50
C TRP A 143 -24.02 -9.61 3.12
N ASP A 144 -24.04 -10.94 3.30
CA ASP A 144 -22.86 -11.78 3.08
C ASP A 144 -22.45 -11.82 1.60
N GLU A 145 -23.43 -11.92 0.70
CA GLU A 145 -23.21 -11.91 -0.73
C GLU A 145 -22.53 -10.61 -1.18
N ILE A 146 -23.10 -9.46 -0.80
CA ILE A 146 -22.60 -8.15 -1.21
C ILE A 146 -21.25 -7.85 -0.58
N ARG A 147 -21.02 -8.27 0.68
CA ARG A 147 -19.72 -8.12 1.34
C ARG A 147 -18.63 -8.98 0.71
N ASN A 148 -18.96 -10.18 0.25
CA ASN A 148 -18.03 -11.03 -0.49
C ASN A 148 -17.69 -10.42 -1.87
N ALA A 149 -18.71 -9.93 -2.61
CA ALA A 149 -18.50 -9.23 -3.87
C ALA A 149 -17.62 -7.98 -3.69
N HIS A 150 -17.89 -7.18 -2.64
CA HIS A 150 -17.09 -6.02 -2.28
C HIS A 150 -15.63 -6.39 -1.99
N ALA A 151 -15.40 -7.40 -1.16
CA ALA A 151 -14.05 -7.83 -0.81
C ALA A 151 -13.29 -8.40 -2.03
N SER A 152 -13.96 -9.18 -2.87
CA SER A 152 -13.35 -9.70 -4.11
C SER A 152 -12.96 -8.59 -5.07
N PHE A 153 -13.85 -7.61 -5.29
CA PHE A 153 -13.55 -6.46 -6.16
C PHE A 153 -12.33 -5.69 -5.67
N TYR A 154 -12.26 -5.39 -4.36
CA TYR A 154 -11.12 -4.66 -3.83
C TYR A 154 -9.84 -5.49 -3.74
N ALA A 155 -9.92 -6.81 -3.71
CA ALA A 155 -8.75 -7.68 -3.86
C ALA A 155 -8.21 -7.63 -5.30
N ASP A 156 -9.09 -7.76 -6.29
CA ASP A 156 -8.72 -7.67 -7.71
C ASP A 156 -8.11 -6.29 -8.04
N LEU A 157 -8.73 -5.21 -7.55
CA LEU A 157 -8.23 -3.83 -7.71
C LEU A 157 -6.87 -3.63 -7.03
N ALA A 158 -6.70 -4.13 -5.81
CA ALA A 158 -5.42 -4.03 -5.10
C ALA A 158 -4.30 -4.79 -5.83
N GLU A 159 -4.57 -5.96 -6.39
CA GLU A 159 -3.61 -6.73 -7.20
C GLU A 159 -3.24 -5.98 -8.49
N GLU A 160 -4.23 -5.41 -9.19
CA GLU A 160 -3.99 -4.61 -10.39
C GLU A 160 -3.12 -3.39 -10.09
N LEU A 161 -3.51 -2.59 -9.08
CA LEU A 161 -2.78 -1.37 -8.72
C LEU A 161 -1.39 -1.68 -8.16
N SER A 162 -1.25 -2.77 -7.38
CA SER A 162 0.04 -3.21 -6.86
C SER A 162 1.05 -3.52 -7.98
N SER A 163 0.60 -4.13 -9.07
CA SER A 163 1.46 -4.42 -10.23
C SER A 163 1.99 -3.16 -10.93
N ARG A 164 1.46 -1.99 -10.61
CA ARG A 164 1.85 -0.68 -11.19
C ARG A 164 2.73 0.14 -10.25
N LEU A 165 2.93 -0.31 -9.00
CA LEU A 165 3.71 0.42 -7.99
C LEU A 165 5.23 0.41 -8.27
N ASP A 166 5.72 -0.50 -9.10
CA ASP A 166 7.13 -0.65 -9.44
C ASP A 166 7.52 0.09 -10.73
N GLY A 167 6.60 0.91 -11.28
CA GLY A 167 6.77 1.51 -12.60
C GLY A 167 6.60 3.03 -12.62
N PRO A 168 6.65 3.65 -13.79
CA PRO A 168 6.55 5.09 -13.98
C PRO A 168 5.23 5.71 -13.52
N ASN A 169 4.22 4.87 -13.27
CA ASN A 169 2.91 5.27 -12.77
C ASN A 169 2.71 4.98 -11.26
N ALA A 170 3.78 4.71 -10.52
CA ALA A 170 3.73 4.32 -9.10
C ALA A 170 2.96 5.33 -8.24
N LEU A 171 3.20 6.62 -8.41
CA LEU A 171 2.50 7.68 -7.65
C LEU A 171 0.99 7.72 -7.97
N ALA A 172 0.62 7.55 -9.24
CA ALA A 172 -0.80 7.50 -9.62
C ALA A 172 -1.50 6.25 -9.04
N ALA A 173 -0.82 5.09 -9.07
CA ALA A 173 -1.33 3.86 -8.45
C ALA A 173 -1.47 4.00 -6.93
N ARG A 174 -0.49 4.63 -6.25
CA ARG A 174 -0.57 4.98 -4.83
C ARG A 174 -1.81 5.83 -4.53
N ASP A 175 -2.01 6.92 -5.27
CA ASP A 175 -3.12 7.85 -5.04
C ASP A 175 -4.48 7.16 -5.20
N LEU A 176 -4.60 6.21 -6.13
CA LEU A 176 -5.80 5.38 -6.30
C LEU A 176 -5.98 4.41 -5.13
N ILE A 177 -4.92 3.75 -4.65
CA ILE A 177 -5.00 2.90 -3.45
C ILE A 177 -5.41 3.73 -2.24
N GLU A 178 -4.83 4.92 -2.03
CA GLU A 178 -5.19 5.82 -0.93
C GLU A 178 -6.65 6.26 -0.98
N ALA A 179 -7.20 6.52 -2.17
CA ALA A 179 -8.62 6.86 -2.34
C ALA A 179 -9.55 5.70 -1.94
N GLU A 180 -9.08 4.45 -2.05
CA GLU A 180 -9.84 3.24 -1.71
C GLU A 180 -9.52 2.63 -0.35
N LEU A 181 -8.62 3.23 0.45
CA LEU A 181 -8.16 2.65 1.73
C LEU A 181 -9.31 2.34 2.69
N GLU A 182 -10.35 3.17 2.76
CA GLU A 182 -11.50 2.92 3.62
C GLU A 182 -12.28 1.66 3.19
N ASN A 183 -12.45 1.45 1.89
CA ASN A 183 -13.08 0.25 1.33
C ASN A 183 -12.21 -0.98 1.55
N ILE A 184 -10.90 -0.84 1.31
CA ILE A 184 -9.91 -1.91 1.53
C ILE A 184 -9.88 -2.33 3.00
N ARG A 185 -9.89 -1.38 3.96
CA ARG A 185 -9.96 -1.66 5.40
C ARG A 185 -11.22 -2.44 5.77
N VAL A 186 -12.34 -2.05 5.18
CA VAL A 186 -13.62 -2.72 5.37
C VAL A 186 -13.61 -4.13 4.76
N ALA A 187 -12.97 -4.34 3.61
CA ALA A 187 -12.77 -5.64 2.98
C ALA A 187 -11.86 -6.55 3.82
N LEU A 188 -10.71 -6.04 4.29
CA LEU A 188 -9.80 -6.75 5.17
C LEU A 188 -10.49 -7.16 6.49
N GLY A 189 -11.23 -6.24 7.11
CA GLY A 189 -12.03 -6.54 8.30
C GLY A 189 -13.03 -7.67 8.04
N TRP A 190 -13.77 -7.61 6.94
CA TRP A 190 -14.71 -8.68 6.55
C TRP A 190 -14.03 -10.04 6.38
N CYS A 191 -12.86 -10.06 5.75
CA CYS A 191 -12.15 -11.30 5.43
C CYS A 191 -11.39 -11.90 6.61
N LEU A 192 -10.87 -11.08 7.51
CA LEU A 192 -9.96 -11.51 8.58
C LEU A 192 -10.57 -11.42 9.98
N ASP A 193 -11.81 -10.89 10.13
CA ASP A 193 -12.50 -10.93 11.41
C ASP A 193 -13.12 -12.30 11.64
N GLN A 194 -12.98 -12.79 12.86
CA GLN A 194 -13.75 -13.94 13.31
C GLN A 194 -15.25 -13.62 13.26
N ALA A 195 -16.06 -14.60 12.94
CA ALA A 195 -17.50 -14.45 13.04
C ALA A 195 -17.92 -14.15 14.48
N ALA A 196 -19.12 -13.60 14.69
CA ALA A 196 -19.63 -13.26 16.01
C ALA A 196 -19.69 -14.44 16.98
N ASP A 197 -19.69 -15.67 16.47
CA ASP A 197 -19.63 -16.93 17.21
C ASP A 197 -18.21 -17.41 17.53
N GLY A 198 -17.18 -16.62 17.17
CA GLY A 198 -15.77 -16.94 17.39
C GLY A 198 -15.16 -17.92 16.38
N ASN A 199 -15.93 -18.36 15.37
CA ASN A 199 -15.43 -19.24 14.33
C ASN A 199 -14.49 -18.50 13.35
N PRO A 200 -13.47 -19.19 12.77
CA PRO A 200 -12.67 -18.60 11.71
C PRO A 200 -13.53 -18.29 10.49
N PRO A 201 -13.15 -17.30 9.68
CA PRO A 201 -13.86 -17.01 8.44
C PRO A 201 -13.85 -18.23 7.50
N PRO A 202 -14.85 -18.35 6.62
CA PRO A 202 -14.83 -19.38 5.58
C PRO A 202 -13.54 -19.33 4.74
N PRO A 203 -13.04 -20.48 4.22
CA PRO A 203 -11.77 -20.52 3.49
C PRO A 203 -11.68 -19.53 2.31
N GLU A 204 -12.77 -19.33 1.59
CA GLU A 204 -12.85 -18.37 0.47
C GLU A 204 -12.62 -16.91 0.94
N ARG A 205 -13.20 -16.56 2.09
CA ARG A 205 -13.00 -15.22 2.69
C ARG A 205 -11.56 -15.06 3.16
N LEU A 206 -10.99 -16.08 3.82
CA LEU A 206 -9.60 -16.06 4.24
C LEU A 206 -8.68 -15.88 3.04
N THR A 207 -8.88 -16.65 1.96
CA THR A 207 -8.10 -16.51 0.72
C THR A 207 -8.15 -15.09 0.16
N THR A 208 -9.34 -14.48 0.11
CA THR A 208 -9.49 -13.08 -0.35
C THR A 208 -8.75 -12.10 0.57
N GLY A 209 -8.80 -12.30 1.89
CA GLY A 209 -8.05 -11.47 2.84
C GLY A 209 -6.54 -11.60 2.70
N LEU A 210 -6.05 -12.81 2.42
CA LEU A 210 -4.63 -13.04 2.17
C LEU A 210 -4.15 -12.42 0.85
N ARG A 211 -4.98 -12.46 -0.21
CA ARG A 211 -4.72 -11.77 -1.48
C ARG A 211 -4.58 -10.26 -1.25
N LEU A 212 -5.52 -9.65 -0.52
CA LEU A 212 -5.45 -8.22 -0.13
C LEU A 212 -4.16 -7.91 0.64
N CYS A 213 -3.83 -8.70 1.64
CA CYS A 213 -2.62 -8.52 2.44
C CYS A 213 -1.36 -8.63 1.58
N GLN A 214 -1.31 -9.58 0.67
CA GLN A 214 -0.17 -9.77 -0.24
C GLN A 214 -0.05 -8.61 -1.23
N ALA A 215 -1.14 -8.21 -1.87
CA ALA A 215 -1.15 -7.11 -2.83
C ALA A 215 -0.71 -5.78 -2.19
N LEU A 216 -1.10 -5.53 -0.94
CA LEU A 216 -0.81 -4.27 -0.26
C LEU A 216 0.54 -4.26 0.48
N SER A 217 1.28 -5.37 0.54
CA SER A 217 2.54 -5.45 1.30
C SER A 217 3.54 -4.40 0.85
N TRP A 218 3.75 -4.27 -0.47
CA TRP A 218 4.63 -3.25 -1.03
C TRP A 218 4.11 -1.82 -0.80
N PHE A 219 2.81 -1.58 -0.98
CA PHE A 219 2.19 -0.28 -0.70
C PHE A 219 2.40 0.15 0.76
N TRP A 220 2.14 -0.74 1.72
CA TRP A 220 2.34 -0.44 3.15
C TRP A 220 3.78 -0.10 3.48
N TYR A 221 4.71 -0.76 2.81
CA TYR A 221 6.13 -0.51 2.97
C TYR A 221 6.55 0.82 2.36
N ALA A 222 6.42 0.94 1.03
CA ALA A 222 7.01 2.04 0.26
C ALA A 222 6.40 3.41 0.59
N PHE A 223 5.15 3.45 1.08
CA PHE A 223 4.42 4.70 1.31
C PHE A 223 4.11 4.99 2.79
N GLY A 224 4.80 4.34 3.72
CA GLY A 224 4.76 4.70 5.15
C GLY A 224 3.56 4.18 5.93
N TYR A 225 2.79 3.22 5.40
CA TYR A 225 1.67 2.57 6.09
C TYR A 225 2.10 1.32 6.88
N THR A 226 3.39 1.17 7.19
CA THR A 226 4.02 -0.03 7.76
C THR A 226 3.33 -0.52 9.03
N ALA A 227 2.96 0.39 9.96
CA ALA A 227 2.26 0.02 11.19
C ALA A 227 0.85 -0.55 10.93
N GLU A 228 0.15 -0.07 9.90
CA GLU A 228 -1.14 -0.61 9.48
C GLU A 228 -0.96 -2.00 8.85
N GLY A 229 -0.03 -2.12 7.91
CA GLY A 229 0.32 -3.38 7.25
C GLY A 229 0.68 -4.47 8.26
N HIS A 230 1.51 -4.13 9.25
CA HIS A 230 1.88 -5.04 10.33
C HIS A 230 0.68 -5.56 11.13
N ARG A 231 -0.28 -4.69 11.47
CA ARG A 231 -1.50 -5.11 12.16
C ARG A 231 -2.34 -6.08 11.34
N TRP A 232 -2.50 -5.80 10.03
CA TRP A 232 -3.27 -6.67 9.14
C TRP A 232 -2.57 -8.01 8.90
N GLN A 233 -1.25 -8.02 8.69
CA GLN A 233 -0.47 -9.25 8.52
C GLN A 233 -0.49 -10.13 9.79
N ARG A 234 -0.30 -9.56 10.98
CA ARG A 234 -0.43 -10.32 12.23
C ARG A 234 -1.82 -10.93 12.40
N ARG A 235 -2.86 -10.20 12.01
CA ARG A 235 -4.22 -10.70 12.04
C ARG A 235 -4.42 -11.85 11.05
N ALA A 236 -3.91 -11.70 9.83
CA ALA A 236 -3.91 -12.74 8.81
C ALA A 236 -3.21 -14.02 9.30
N VAL A 237 -2.03 -13.90 9.94
CA VAL A 237 -1.33 -15.02 10.56
C VAL A 237 -2.17 -15.68 11.64
N ALA A 238 -2.78 -14.90 12.54
CA ALA A 238 -3.61 -15.46 13.63
C ALA A 238 -4.79 -16.28 13.09
N VAL A 239 -5.44 -15.81 12.02
CA VAL A 239 -6.56 -16.52 11.40
C VAL A 239 -6.07 -17.73 10.59
N ALA A 240 -5.01 -17.56 9.79
CA ALA A 240 -4.45 -18.62 8.95
C ALA A 240 -3.81 -19.75 9.77
N SER A 241 -3.38 -19.49 11.01
CA SER A 241 -2.84 -20.51 11.91
C SER A 241 -3.80 -21.66 12.16
N ALA A 242 -5.10 -21.42 12.12
CA ALA A 242 -6.12 -22.47 12.27
C ALA A 242 -6.26 -23.33 10.99
N ALA A 243 -6.02 -22.74 9.82
CA ALA A 243 -6.07 -23.44 8.53
C ALA A 243 -4.77 -24.21 8.24
N GLY A 244 -3.62 -23.67 8.68
CA GLY A 244 -2.30 -24.24 8.39
C GLY A 244 -1.90 -24.14 6.92
N GLY A 245 -0.96 -24.95 6.50
CA GLY A 245 -0.62 -25.15 5.08
C GLY A 245 -0.25 -23.87 4.30
N PRO A 246 -0.59 -23.83 3.01
CA PRO A 246 -0.21 -22.71 2.11
C PRO A 246 -0.71 -21.34 2.56
N GLU A 247 -1.88 -21.26 3.22
CA GLU A 247 -2.50 -20.03 3.72
C GLU A 247 -1.67 -19.44 4.85
N LEU A 248 -1.25 -20.29 5.81
CA LEU A 248 -0.37 -19.87 6.90
C LEU A 248 0.98 -19.38 6.35
N ALA A 249 1.57 -20.11 5.40
CA ALA A 249 2.83 -19.71 4.79
C ALA A 249 2.71 -18.35 4.08
N ALA A 250 1.61 -18.08 3.36
CA ALA A 250 1.37 -16.80 2.70
C ALA A 250 1.28 -15.64 3.71
N ALA A 251 0.55 -15.85 4.80
CA ALA A 251 0.41 -14.85 5.87
C ALA A 251 1.75 -14.57 6.57
N LEU A 252 2.50 -15.62 6.91
CA LEU A 252 3.82 -15.51 7.55
C LEU A 252 4.84 -14.81 6.66
N HIS A 253 4.85 -15.10 5.34
CA HIS A 253 5.72 -14.41 4.39
C HIS A 253 5.44 -12.91 4.38
N GLY A 254 4.16 -12.50 4.23
CA GLY A 254 3.78 -11.09 4.23
C GLY A 254 4.17 -10.38 5.52
N LEU A 255 4.01 -11.03 6.68
CA LEU A 255 4.47 -10.50 7.96
C LEU A 255 5.99 -10.34 7.99
N ALA A 256 6.73 -11.35 7.55
CA ALA A 256 8.19 -11.35 7.59
C ALA A 256 8.80 -10.24 6.72
N VAL A 257 8.22 -9.97 5.55
CA VAL A 257 8.65 -8.85 4.69
C VAL A 257 8.58 -7.53 5.44
N LEU A 258 7.47 -7.22 6.12
CA LEU A 258 7.33 -5.98 6.89
C LEU A 258 8.25 -5.95 8.13
N LEU A 259 8.47 -7.09 8.79
CA LEU A 259 9.39 -7.20 9.94
C LEU A 259 10.84 -6.92 9.54
N LEU A 260 11.30 -7.45 8.40
CA LEU A 260 12.64 -7.19 7.87
C LEU A 260 12.89 -5.69 7.69
N GLN A 261 11.90 -4.99 7.21
CA GLN A 261 11.98 -3.55 6.96
C GLN A 261 11.98 -2.70 8.24
N GLN A 262 11.37 -3.21 9.31
CA GLN A 262 11.40 -2.59 10.63
C GLN A 262 12.67 -2.92 11.42
N GLY A 263 13.54 -3.80 10.89
CA GLY A 263 14.73 -4.28 11.59
C GLY A 263 14.45 -5.39 12.60
N GLU A 264 13.20 -5.89 12.65
CA GLU A 264 12.80 -7.04 13.51
C GLU A 264 13.22 -8.37 12.89
N THR A 265 14.49 -8.45 12.48
CA THR A 265 15.02 -9.53 11.63
C THR A 265 14.96 -10.91 12.30
N ALA A 266 15.06 -10.98 13.62
CA ALA A 266 14.99 -12.26 14.34
C ALA A 266 13.58 -12.87 14.24
N GLU A 267 12.53 -12.09 14.46
CA GLU A 267 11.14 -12.56 14.32
C GLU A 267 10.82 -12.91 12.85
N ALA A 268 11.30 -12.10 11.91
CA ALA A 268 11.16 -12.36 10.48
C ALA A 268 11.79 -13.72 10.09
N LYS A 269 13.00 -14.02 10.56
CA LYS A 269 13.68 -15.29 10.31
C LYS A 269 12.86 -16.49 10.82
N ASP A 270 12.29 -16.40 12.02
CA ASP A 270 11.47 -17.49 12.58
C ASP A 270 10.21 -17.73 11.74
N ALA A 271 9.54 -16.64 11.31
CA ALA A 271 8.37 -16.70 10.41
C ALA A 271 8.74 -17.35 9.07
N LEU A 272 9.84 -16.89 8.42
CA LEU A 272 10.31 -17.42 7.13
C LEU A 272 10.77 -18.88 7.23
N THR A 273 11.34 -19.28 8.35
CA THR A 273 11.73 -20.68 8.58
C THR A 273 10.50 -21.58 8.54
N THR A 274 9.43 -21.16 9.22
CA THR A 274 8.14 -21.89 9.20
C THR A 274 7.56 -21.90 7.78
N CYS A 275 7.62 -20.77 7.07
CA CYS A 275 7.20 -20.68 5.67
C CYS A 275 7.94 -21.69 4.80
N LEU A 276 9.29 -21.69 4.85
CA LEU A 276 10.13 -22.57 4.04
C LEU A 276 9.78 -24.03 4.27
N GLN A 277 9.57 -24.44 5.53
CA GLN A 277 9.15 -25.80 5.86
C GLN A 277 7.85 -26.16 5.14
N ILE A 278 6.81 -25.32 5.28
CA ILE A 278 5.49 -25.55 4.64
C ILE A 278 5.63 -25.60 3.11
N ARG A 279 6.42 -24.68 2.50
CA ARG A 279 6.62 -24.65 1.03
C ARG A 279 7.33 -25.92 0.53
N ARG A 280 8.31 -26.43 1.26
CA ARG A 280 9.00 -27.70 0.94
C ARG A 280 8.04 -28.88 1.03
N GLU A 281 7.22 -28.95 2.10
CA GLU A 281 6.21 -30.01 2.29
C GLU A 281 5.13 -30.01 1.19
N THR A 282 4.74 -28.83 0.71
CA THR A 282 3.74 -28.69 -0.36
C THR A 282 4.32 -28.81 -1.77
N GLY A 283 5.63 -28.88 -1.93
CA GLY A 283 6.31 -29.02 -3.22
C GLY A 283 6.30 -27.77 -4.09
N ASP A 284 5.94 -26.59 -3.53
CA ASP A 284 5.91 -25.33 -4.26
C ASP A 284 7.33 -24.77 -4.46
N ARG A 285 7.98 -25.21 -5.55
CA ARG A 285 9.38 -24.87 -5.85
C ARG A 285 9.62 -23.38 -6.01
N SER A 286 8.71 -22.68 -6.69
CA SER A 286 8.85 -21.23 -6.92
C SER A 286 8.79 -20.45 -5.61
N LYS A 287 7.82 -20.77 -4.73
CA LYS A 287 7.76 -20.13 -3.40
C LYS A 287 8.87 -20.59 -2.48
N THR A 288 9.36 -21.83 -2.61
CA THR A 288 10.56 -22.31 -1.87
C THR A 288 11.77 -21.44 -2.18
N ALA A 289 12.02 -21.12 -3.47
CA ALA A 289 13.10 -20.21 -3.86
C ALA A 289 12.91 -18.80 -3.27
N MET A 290 11.67 -18.28 -3.25
CA MET A 290 11.34 -16.99 -2.64
C MET A 290 11.67 -16.97 -1.14
N GLU A 291 11.27 -18.00 -0.38
CA GLU A 291 11.54 -18.06 1.06
C GLU A 291 13.03 -18.21 1.37
N LEU A 292 13.76 -18.99 0.56
CA LEU A 292 15.21 -19.11 0.67
C LEU A 292 15.92 -17.77 0.43
N ASN A 293 15.49 -17.01 -0.56
CA ASN A 293 16.00 -15.67 -0.82
C ASN A 293 15.79 -14.75 0.39
N SER A 294 14.57 -14.70 0.93
CA SER A 294 14.24 -13.85 2.08
C SER A 294 14.99 -14.27 3.36
N LEU A 295 15.13 -15.59 3.59
CA LEU A 295 15.94 -16.13 4.69
C LEU A 295 17.42 -15.81 4.51
N GLY A 296 17.95 -15.90 3.29
CA GLY A 296 19.33 -15.54 2.99
C GLY A 296 19.62 -14.10 3.39
N VAL A 297 18.74 -13.16 3.04
CA VAL A 297 18.83 -11.75 3.45
C VAL A 297 18.72 -11.60 4.97
N ALA A 298 17.82 -12.32 5.62
CA ALA A 298 17.67 -12.27 7.08
C ALA A 298 18.93 -12.78 7.81
N HIS A 299 19.52 -13.90 7.36
CA HIS A 299 20.77 -14.41 7.92
C HIS A 299 21.95 -13.45 7.72
N TRP A 300 22.05 -12.85 6.53
CA TRP A 300 23.05 -11.80 6.26
C TRP A 300 22.93 -10.64 7.23
N THR A 301 21.72 -10.10 7.38
CA THR A 301 21.44 -8.95 8.28
C THR A 301 21.79 -9.29 9.75
N LEU A 302 21.65 -10.55 10.15
CA LEU A 302 22.04 -11.04 11.49
C LEU A 302 23.53 -11.39 11.62
N GLY A 303 24.32 -11.25 10.56
CA GLY A 303 25.76 -11.54 10.54
C GLY A 303 26.13 -13.01 10.31
N ASP A 304 25.16 -13.88 10.01
CA ASP A 304 25.39 -15.27 9.64
C ASP A 304 25.63 -15.40 8.13
N LEU A 305 26.84 -15.02 7.73
CA LEU A 305 27.21 -14.84 6.31
C LEU A 305 27.21 -16.17 5.54
N ASP A 306 27.70 -17.27 6.12
CA ASP A 306 27.80 -18.56 5.43
C ASP A 306 26.42 -19.15 5.14
N THR A 307 25.53 -19.12 6.12
CA THR A 307 24.15 -19.59 5.94
C THR A 307 23.40 -18.71 4.92
N GLY A 308 23.55 -17.38 5.00
CA GLY A 308 22.93 -16.43 4.07
C GLY A 308 23.33 -16.73 2.62
N ARG A 309 24.64 -16.85 2.35
CA ARG A 309 25.17 -17.18 1.02
C ARG A 309 24.63 -18.52 0.50
N THR A 310 24.63 -19.55 1.35
CA THR A 310 24.13 -20.87 0.97
C THR A 310 22.65 -20.82 0.56
N MET A 311 21.82 -20.12 1.33
CA MET A 311 20.38 -20.00 1.04
C MET A 311 20.11 -19.20 -0.23
N LEU A 312 20.83 -18.10 -0.47
CA LEU A 312 20.71 -17.32 -1.71
C LEU A 312 21.15 -18.17 -2.91
N GLN A 313 22.21 -18.94 -2.81
CA GLN A 313 22.64 -19.83 -3.88
C GLN A 313 21.62 -20.94 -4.16
N GLU A 314 21.05 -21.60 -3.12
CA GLU A 314 19.97 -22.58 -3.29
C GLU A 314 18.75 -21.95 -3.98
N SER A 315 18.40 -20.70 -3.64
CA SER A 315 17.33 -19.95 -4.29
C SER A 315 17.57 -19.76 -5.79
N ILE A 316 18.80 -19.34 -6.16
CA ILE A 316 19.22 -19.16 -7.57
C ILE A 316 19.11 -20.48 -8.34
N ASP A 317 19.61 -21.57 -7.74
CA ASP A 317 19.64 -22.87 -8.40
C ASP A 317 18.21 -23.41 -8.64
N ILE A 318 17.32 -23.28 -7.66
CA ILE A 318 15.90 -23.64 -7.81
C ILE A 318 15.24 -22.78 -8.87
N ALA A 319 15.40 -21.44 -8.82
CA ALA A 319 14.78 -20.51 -9.78
C ALA A 319 15.21 -20.86 -11.22
N ARG A 320 16.49 -21.16 -11.43
CA ARG A 320 17.03 -21.57 -12.72
C ARG A 320 16.48 -22.91 -13.20
N GLU A 321 16.38 -23.93 -12.30
CA GLU A 321 15.81 -25.22 -12.63
C GLU A 321 14.37 -25.15 -13.11
N ILE A 322 13.56 -24.26 -12.52
CA ILE A 322 12.15 -24.10 -12.88
C ILE A 322 11.91 -23.06 -13.98
N GLY A 323 12.97 -22.37 -14.44
CA GLY A 323 12.89 -21.32 -15.46
C GLY A 323 12.23 -20.01 -14.98
N ASP A 324 12.24 -19.74 -13.66
CA ASP A 324 11.69 -18.52 -13.07
C ASP A 324 12.75 -17.39 -13.09
N GLU A 325 12.87 -16.73 -14.24
CA GLU A 325 13.88 -15.70 -14.48
C GLU A 325 13.75 -14.52 -13.49
N SER A 326 12.53 -14.15 -13.10
CA SER A 326 12.33 -13.04 -12.16
C SER A 326 12.92 -13.36 -10.78
N ARG A 327 12.70 -14.57 -10.26
CA ARG A 327 13.28 -15.01 -8.99
C ARG A 327 14.79 -15.22 -9.09
N GLU A 328 15.28 -15.72 -10.23
CA GLU A 328 16.73 -15.84 -10.47
C GLU A 328 17.38 -14.46 -10.39
N SER A 329 16.82 -13.45 -11.05
CA SER A 329 17.33 -12.06 -11.01
C SER A 329 17.34 -11.50 -9.59
N THR A 330 16.24 -11.62 -8.86
CA THR A 330 16.13 -11.14 -7.48
C THR A 330 17.17 -11.77 -6.57
N ALA A 331 17.34 -13.09 -6.64
CA ALA A 331 18.31 -13.79 -5.80
C ALA A 331 19.77 -13.48 -6.20
N LEU A 332 20.06 -13.33 -7.50
CA LEU A 332 21.38 -12.89 -7.99
C LEU A 332 21.69 -11.46 -7.52
N SER A 333 20.72 -10.54 -7.56
CA SER A 333 20.86 -9.16 -7.08
C SER A 333 21.18 -9.13 -5.57
N ASN A 334 20.43 -9.90 -4.77
CA ASN A 334 20.65 -9.97 -3.32
C ASN A 334 22.00 -10.62 -2.99
N LEU A 335 22.40 -11.70 -3.67
CA LEU A 335 23.72 -12.29 -3.49
C LEU A 335 24.83 -11.32 -3.93
N GLY A 336 24.62 -10.57 -5.02
CA GLY A 336 25.56 -9.54 -5.45
C GLY A 336 25.72 -8.43 -4.41
N ALA A 337 24.62 -7.92 -3.84
CA ALA A 337 24.67 -6.93 -2.75
C ALA A 337 25.38 -7.48 -1.51
N PHE A 338 25.14 -8.75 -1.17
CA PHE A 338 25.84 -9.47 -0.11
C PHE A 338 27.34 -9.51 -0.37
N GLU A 339 27.77 -9.90 -1.58
CA GLU A 339 29.20 -9.99 -1.95
C GLU A 339 29.87 -8.60 -1.97
N VAL A 340 29.14 -7.52 -2.31
CA VAL A 340 29.62 -6.13 -2.11
C VAL A 340 29.89 -5.88 -0.63
N GLY A 341 28.97 -6.25 0.26
CA GLY A 341 29.12 -6.10 1.72
C GLY A 341 30.33 -6.88 2.26
N ASP A 342 30.57 -8.09 1.76
CA ASP A 342 31.67 -8.99 2.13
C ASP A 342 33.02 -8.65 1.42
N ASN A 343 33.06 -7.52 0.70
CA ASN A 343 34.22 -7.02 -0.04
C ASN A 343 34.70 -7.95 -1.20
N ASN A 344 33.83 -8.81 -1.71
CA ASN A 344 34.09 -9.69 -2.84
C ASN A 344 33.55 -9.08 -4.15
N CYS A 345 34.03 -7.86 -4.46
CA CYS A 345 33.41 -7.00 -5.47
C CYS A 345 33.49 -7.52 -6.90
N GLU A 346 34.52 -8.31 -7.26
CA GLU A 346 34.64 -8.90 -8.61
C GLU A 346 33.50 -9.90 -8.85
N HIS A 347 33.28 -10.81 -7.89
CA HIS A 347 32.17 -11.77 -7.95
C HIS A 347 30.80 -11.06 -7.88
N ALA A 348 30.68 -10.02 -7.05
CA ALA A 348 29.49 -9.19 -6.98
C ALA A 348 29.10 -8.61 -8.35
N ILE A 349 30.07 -8.03 -9.08
CA ILE A 349 29.84 -7.46 -10.41
C ILE A 349 29.33 -8.52 -11.39
N GLU A 350 29.94 -9.72 -11.42
CA GLU A 350 29.49 -10.82 -12.29
C GLU A 350 28.03 -11.21 -12.01
N LEU A 351 27.63 -11.33 -10.73
CA LEU A 351 26.28 -11.67 -10.32
C LEU A 351 25.28 -10.57 -10.71
N LEU A 352 25.63 -9.31 -10.43
CA LEU A 352 24.78 -8.15 -10.68
C LEU A 352 24.60 -7.88 -12.19
N GLU A 353 25.65 -8.07 -13.01
CA GLU A 353 25.53 -7.95 -14.47
C GLU A 353 24.59 -9.00 -15.05
N ARG A 354 24.63 -10.22 -14.54
CA ARG A 354 23.70 -11.29 -14.94
C ARG A 354 22.27 -10.94 -14.54
N ALA A 355 22.04 -10.47 -13.32
CA ALA A 355 20.74 -10.00 -12.85
C ALA A 355 20.21 -8.86 -13.73
N LEU A 356 21.06 -7.86 -14.02
CA LEU A 356 20.70 -6.71 -14.85
C LEU A 356 20.31 -7.13 -16.29
N ALA A 357 20.99 -8.13 -16.85
CA ALA A 357 20.65 -8.64 -18.17
C ALA A 357 19.29 -9.34 -18.18
N ILE A 358 18.91 -10.03 -17.10
CA ILE A 358 17.60 -10.65 -16.93
C ILE A 358 16.53 -9.57 -16.79
N ASP A 359 16.69 -8.61 -15.87
CA ASP A 359 15.68 -7.59 -15.60
C ASP A 359 15.45 -6.65 -16.80
N LYS A 360 16.49 -6.32 -17.57
CA LYS A 360 16.33 -5.60 -18.84
C LYS A 360 15.46 -6.37 -19.84
N ARG A 361 15.63 -7.70 -19.94
CA ARG A 361 14.83 -8.55 -20.83
C ARG A 361 13.39 -8.65 -20.37
N LEU A 362 13.15 -8.68 -19.05
CA LEU A 362 11.83 -8.71 -18.46
C LEU A 362 11.13 -7.33 -18.44
N GLY A 363 11.86 -6.24 -18.74
CA GLY A 363 11.33 -4.88 -18.62
C GLY A 363 11.12 -4.41 -17.18
N ASN A 364 11.79 -5.03 -16.21
CA ASN A 364 11.70 -4.67 -14.79
C ASN A 364 12.56 -3.42 -14.51
N VAL A 365 11.95 -2.24 -14.67
CA VAL A 365 12.64 -0.95 -14.52
C VAL A 365 13.14 -0.75 -13.09
N TRP A 366 12.32 -1.09 -12.09
CA TRP A 366 12.69 -0.97 -10.68
C TRP A 366 13.85 -1.89 -10.32
N GLY A 367 13.78 -3.17 -10.71
CA GLY A 367 14.86 -4.13 -10.48
C GLY A 367 16.18 -3.68 -11.13
N CYS A 368 16.12 -3.14 -12.37
CA CYS A 368 17.29 -2.56 -13.01
C CYS A 368 17.90 -1.42 -12.16
N ALA A 369 17.07 -0.55 -11.57
CA ALA A 369 17.54 0.56 -10.74
C ALA A 369 18.25 0.07 -9.47
N VAL A 370 17.66 -0.89 -8.76
CA VAL A 370 18.27 -1.52 -7.56
C VAL A 370 19.60 -2.19 -7.91
N ILE A 371 19.66 -2.96 -9.00
CA ILE A 371 20.88 -3.64 -9.42
C ILE A 371 21.97 -2.63 -9.79
N GLN A 372 21.61 -1.53 -10.44
CA GLN A 372 22.56 -0.46 -10.79
C GLN A 372 23.08 0.29 -9.56
N SER A 373 22.24 0.46 -8.51
CA SER A 373 22.65 0.96 -7.20
C SER A 373 23.75 0.06 -6.61
N ASN A 374 23.52 -1.25 -6.55
CA ASN A 374 24.48 -2.23 -6.06
C ASN A 374 25.78 -2.27 -6.90
N LEU A 375 25.69 -2.18 -8.22
CA LEU A 375 26.86 -2.07 -9.11
C LEU A 375 27.68 -0.81 -8.81
N THR A 376 27.01 0.32 -8.57
CA THR A 376 27.68 1.57 -8.19
C THR A 376 28.39 1.43 -6.84
N ALA A 377 27.80 0.77 -5.86
CA ALA A 377 28.46 0.46 -4.59
C ALA A 377 29.71 -0.40 -4.79
N ALA A 378 29.66 -1.43 -5.65
CA ALA A 378 30.79 -2.25 -6.00
C ALA A 378 31.91 -1.44 -6.68
N MET A 379 31.57 -0.51 -7.58
CA MET A 379 32.54 0.41 -8.20
C MET A 379 33.23 1.29 -7.15
N LEU A 380 32.48 1.82 -6.19
CA LEU A 380 33.07 2.63 -5.12
C LEU A 380 34.02 1.82 -4.23
N ARG A 381 33.66 0.58 -3.89
CA ARG A 381 34.55 -0.31 -3.12
C ARG A 381 35.83 -0.67 -3.84
N THR A 382 35.79 -0.73 -5.17
CA THR A 382 37.00 -0.97 -5.98
C THR A 382 37.73 0.31 -6.37
N GLY A 383 37.38 1.46 -5.79
CA GLY A 383 38.04 2.76 -6.05
C GLY A 383 37.74 3.36 -7.41
N ARG A 384 36.69 2.90 -8.11
CA ARG A 384 36.27 3.35 -9.45
C ARG A 384 35.27 4.53 -9.36
N ALA A 385 35.60 5.54 -8.53
CA ALA A 385 34.69 6.65 -8.21
C ALA A 385 34.30 7.50 -9.45
N ASP A 386 35.14 7.61 -10.47
CA ASP A 386 34.81 8.33 -11.70
C ASP A 386 33.81 7.57 -12.58
N GLU A 387 33.87 6.25 -12.59
CA GLU A 387 32.88 5.41 -13.28
C GLU A 387 31.54 5.45 -12.50
N ALA A 388 31.57 5.36 -11.19
CA ALA A 388 30.38 5.53 -10.34
C ALA A 388 29.70 6.89 -10.59
N TYR A 389 30.50 7.98 -10.65
CA TYR A 389 29.98 9.32 -10.98
C TYR A 389 29.32 9.36 -12.36
N THR A 390 29.94 8.77 -13.37
CA THR A 390 29.42 8.75 -14.74
C THR A 390 28.08 7.98 -14.80
N THR A 391 28.00 6.85 -14.11
CA THR A 391 26.79 6.02 -14.02
C THR A 391 25.66 6.79 -13.33
N LEU A 392 25.91 7.34 -12.14
CA LEU A 392 24.92 8.12 -11.40
C LEU A 392 24.45 9.34 -12.20
N ARG A 393 25.37 10.07 -12.84
CA ARG A 393 25.02 11.24 -13.66
C ARG A 393 24.05 10.91 -14.80
N SER A 394 24.13 9.73 -15.38
CA SER A 394 23.27 9.32 -16.49
C SER A 394 21.93 8.72 -16.05
N GLN A 395 21.79 8.27 -14.81
CA GLN A 395 20.67 7.42 -14.39
C GLN A 395 19.96 7.85 -13.10
N ALA A 396 20.63 8.64 -12.24
CA ALA A 396 20.08 8.95 -10.92
C ALA A 396 18.70 9.65 -10.96
N ALA A 397 18.52 10.57 -11.92
CA ALA A 397 17.25 11.27 -12.08
C ALA A 397 16.10 10.31 -12.44
N ASP A 398 16.35 9.36 -13.35
CA ASP A 398 15.37 8.34 -13.76
C ASP A 398 15.06 7.38 -12.60
N MET A 399 16.11 6.92 -11.90
CA MET A 399 15.95 6.02 -10.73
C MET A 399 15.13 6.67 -9.61
N ILE A 400 15.44 7.94 -9.27
CA ILE A 400 14.68 8.72 -8.28
C ILE A 400 13.25 9.01 -8.78
N GLY A 401 13.07 9.16 -10.08
CA GLY A 401 11.77 9.35 -10.73
C GLY A 401 10.79 8.17 -10.55
N LEU A 402 11.28 7.00 -10.12
CA LEU A 402 10.42 5.87 -9.77
C LEU A 402 9.58 6.11 -8.50
N GLY A 403 9.97 7.09 -7.69
CA GLY A 403 9.21 7.47 -6.49
C GLY A 403 9.42 6.59 -5.27
N ASP A 404 10.34 5.64 -5.33
CA ASP A 404 10.75 4.81 -4.19
C ASP A 404 11.65 5.61 -3.25
N ILE A 405 11.23 5.81 -2.01
CA ILE A 405 11.95 6.64 -1.04
C ILE A 405 13.23 5.97 -0.54
N GLU A 406 13.24 4.65 -0.36
CA GLU A 406 14.42 3.90 0.07
C GLU A 406 15.50 3.96 -1.02
N LEU A 407 15.15 3.64 -2.26
CA LEU A 407 16.06 3.75 -3.41
C LEU A 407 16.56 5.18 -3.60
N THR A 408 15.70 6.19 -3.42
CA THR A 408 16.09 7.60 -3.48
C THR A 408 17.17 7.93 -2.47
N ILE A 409 17.01 7.48 -1.22
CA ILE A 409 17.98 7.69 -0.14
C ILE A 409 19.30 6.98 -0.48
N GLU A 410 19.25 5.73 -0.91
CA GLU A 410 20.43 4.96 -1.31
C GLU A 410 21.22 5.63 -2.44
N ILE A 411 20.54 6.14 -3.45
CA ILE A 411 21.17 6.88 -4.55
C ILE A 411 21.88 8.12 -4.04
N ILE A 412 21.26 8.89 -3.14
CA ILE A 412 21.92 10.07 -2.54
C ILE A 412 23.13 9.62 -1.69
N GLU A 413 23.05 8.52 -0.97
CA GLU A 413 24.20 7.97 -0.21
C GLU A 413 25.33 7.49 -1.12
N LEU A 414 25.00 6.91 -2.28
CA LEU A 414 26.02 6.61 -3.31
C LEU A 414 26.67 7.87 -3.88
N MET A 415 25.91 8.95 -4.06
CA MET A 415 26.48 10.26 -4.43
C MET A 415 27.41 10.77 -3.33
N VAL A 416 27.02 10.65 -2.06
CA VAL A 416 27.88 10.99 -0.90
C VAL A 416 29.21 10.27 -0.99
N GLY A 417 29.18 8.94 -1.18
CA GLY A 417 30.36 8.10 -1.33
C GLY A 417 31.21 8.48 -2.54
N THR A 418 30.56 8.74 -3.67
CA THR A 418 31.22 9.14 -4.90
C THR A 418 31.99 10.45 -4.75
N PHE A 419 31.38 11.50 -4.16
CA PHE A 419 32.07 12.77 -3.92
C PHE A 419 33.10 12.66 -2.79
N GLY A 420 32.87 11.78 -1.82
CA GLY A 420 33.84 11.46 -0.79
C GLY A 420 35.16 10.95 -1.39
N GLN A 421 35.07 9.94 -2.24
CA GLN A 421 36.25 9.35 -2.88
C GLN A 421 36.89 10.25 -3.95
N ARG A 422 36.11 11.13 -4.59
CA ARG A 422 36.64 12.12 -5.54
C ARG A 422 37.29 13.34 -4.87
N GLY A 423 37.30 13.40 -3.56
CA GLY A 423 37.93 14.49 -2.80
C GLY A 423 37.16 15.80 -2.83
N ASP A 424 35.82 15.74 -2.95
CA ASP A 424 34.92 16.89 -2.80
C ASP A 424 34.12 16.79 -1.48
N PRO A 425 34.76 17.12 -0.34
CA PRO A 425 34.15 16.95 0.97
C PRO A 425 32.96 17.86 1.23
N ARG A 426 32.86 19.01 0.55
CA ARG A 426 31.73 19.93 0.73
C ARG A 426 30.44 19.35 0.16
N ARG A 427 30.50 18.83 -1.07
CA ARG A 427 29.35 18.14 -1.69
C ARG A 427 29.00 16.89 -0.92
N ALA A 428 29.97 16.07 -0.52
CA ALA A 428 29.75 14.88 0.26
C ALA A 428 29.00 15.20 1.57
N ALA A 429 29.45 16.22 2.33
CA ALA A 429 28.80 16.62 3.58
C ALA A 429 27.37 17.14 3.37
N LYS A 430 27.12 17.95 2.34
CA LYS A 430 25.76 18.43 2.01
C LYS A 430 24.81 17.29 1.67
N LEU A 431 25.20 16.41 0.76
CA LEU A 431 24.40 15.26 0.36
C LEU A 431 24.12 14.32 1.54
N LEU A 432 25.10 14.11 2.43
CA LEU A 432 24.91 13.37 3.67
C LEU A 432 23.79 13.99 4.53
N GLY A 433 23.82 15.32 4.71
CA GLY A 433 22.76 16.02 5.44
C GLY A 433 21.38 15.82 4.81
N THR A 434 21.29 15.80 3.47
CA THR A 434 20.02 15.52 2.77
C THR A 434 19.55 14.08 2.98
N ALA A 435 20.46 13.09 2.85
CA ALA A 435 20.13 11.68 3.07
C ALA A 435 19.61 11.42 4.50
N GLU A 436 20.28 11.99 5.51
CA GLU A 436 19.86 11.90 6.91
C GLU A 436 18.47 12.51 7.15
N ALA A 437 18.20 13.68 6.58
CA ALA A 437 16.89 14.33 6.71
C ALA A 437 15.77 13.50 6.06
N LEU A 438 16.03 12.90 4.90
CA LEU A 438 15.08 12.01 4.23
C LEU A 438 14.82 10.74 5.06
N ARG A 439 15.86 10.11 5.63
CA ARG A 439 15.70 8.95 6.52
C ARG A 439 14.86 9.27 7.75
N GLU A 440 15.11 10.41 8.40
CA GLU A 440 14.31 10.86 9.54
C GLU A 440 12.84 11.10 9.18
N GLN A 441 12.59 11.76 8.05
CA GLN A 441 11.22 12.00 7.56
C GLN A 441 10.48 10.71 7.20
N ALA A 442 11.19 9.75 6.62
CA ALA A 442 10.64 8.45 6.25
C ALA A 442 10.53 7.47 7.44
N GLY A 443 11.16 7.78 8.59
CA GLY A 443 11.25 6.85 9.71
C GLY A 443 12.08 5.60 9.42
N MET A 444 13.07 5.71 8.51
CA MET A 444 13.88 4.59 8.01
C MET A 444 15.32 4.69 8.54
N PRO A 445 15.65 4.07 9.67
CA PRO A 445 17.03 4.09 10.19
C PRO A 445 17.96 3.37 9.21
N ILE A 446 19.20 3.89 9.10
CA ILE A 446 20.22 3.21 8.29
C ILE A 446 20.58 1.86 8.93
N ARG A 447 20.65 0.81 8.15
CA ARG A 447 21.08 -0.52 8.61
C ARG A 447 22.58 -0.50 8.93
N VAL A 448 23.00 -1.32 9.90
CA VAL A 448 24.41 -1.33 10.36
C VAL A 448 25.41 -1.59 9.23
N PRO A 449 25.20 -2.59 8.31
CA PRO A 449 26.13 -2.80 7.21
C PRO A 449 26.24 -1.59 6.27
N ASP A 450 25.10 -0.93 5.98
CA ASP A 450 25.04 0.22 5.07
C ASP A 450 25.74 1.45 5.70
N ALA A 451 25.57 1.64 7.01
CA ALA A 451 26.26 2.71 7.74
C ALA A 451 27.77 2.53 7.72
N GLN A 452 28.26 1.29 7.88
CA GLN A 452 29.68 0.98 7.81
C GLN A 452 30.24 1.25 6.42
N LEU A 453 29.52 0.83 5.39
CA LEU A 453 29.90 1.06 4.00
C LEU A 453 29.95 2.56 3.64
N LEU A 454 28.96 3.32 4.10
CA LEU A 454 28.92 4.78 3.88
C LEU A 454 30.08 5.50 4.55
N GLU A 455 30.43 5.12 5.79
CA GLU A 455 31.59 5.68 6.50
C GLU A 455 32.91 5.30 5.79
N GLU A 456 33.03 4.10 5.27
CA GLU A 456 34.19 3.67 4.45
C GLU A 456 34.34 4.57 3.23
N PHE A 457 33.26 4.87 2.52
CA PHE A 457 33.28 5.74 1.34
C PHE A 457 33.59 7.21 1.70
N LEU A 458 33.21 7.66 2.88
CA LEU A 458 33.47 9.02 3.36
C LEU A 458 34.86 9.23 3.94
N ALA A 459 35.54 8.16 4.36
CA ALA A 459 36.84 8.27 5.05
C ALA A 459 37.86 9.14 4.29
N PRO A 460 38.00 9.09 2.95
CA PRO A 460 38.94 9.96 2.23
C PRO A 460 38.60 11.45 2.33
N ALA A 461 37.32 11.82 2.44
CA ALA A 461 36.87 13.21 2.47
C ALA A 461 36.85 13.81 3.88
N ARG A 462 36.68 12.98 4.91
CA ARG A 462 36.52 13.41 6.33
C ARG A 462 37.68 14.29 6.81
N GLY A 463 38.90 13.98 6.37
CA GLY A 463 40.10 14.72 6.78
C GLY A 463 40.40 16.02 5.99
N LEU A 464 39.61 16.30 4.95
CA LEU A 464 39.85 17.45 4.06
C LEU A 464 39.15 18.74 4.51
N LEU A 465 38.19 18.65 5.45
CA LEU A 465 37.57 19.78 6.13
C LEU A 465 37.76 19.65 7.64
N ASN A 466 37.79 20.81 8.35
CA ASN A 466 37.68 20.77 9.80
C ASN A 466 36.22 20.43 10.23
N THR A 467 36.05 20.09 11.50
CA THR A 467 34.76 19.68 12.07
C THR A 467 33.66 20.72 11.85
N ASP A 468 33.97 22.00 12.09
CA ASP A 468 32.98 23.10 11.98
C ASP A 468 32.51 23.27 10.53
N GLN A 469 33.43 23.24 9.58
CA GLN A 469 33.13 23.32 8.16
C GLN A 469 32.31 22.12 7.68
N TRP A 470 32.64 20.92 8.15
CA TRP A 470 31.87 19.70 7.82
C TRP A 470 30.43 19.79 8.31
N GLU A 471 30.25 20.18 9.58
CA GLU A 471 28.92 20.31 10.20
C GLU A 471 28.11 21.48 9.61
N GLU A 472 28.75 22.56 9.17
CA GLU A 472 28.10 23.65 8.46
C GLU A 472 27.49 23.17 7.13
N GLU A 473 28.28 22.48 6.32
CA GLU A 473 27.84 21.96 5.02
C GLU A 473 26.76 20.86 5.20
N ARG A 474 26.93 19.97 6.18
CA ARG A 474 25.95 18.92 6.50
C ARG A 474 24.62 19.53 6.95
N ARG A 475 24.64 20.56 7.78
CA ARG A 475 23.43 21.29 8.21
C ARG A 475 22.75 21.99 7.04
N ALA A 476 23.49 22.57 6.12
CA ALA A 476 22.96 23.18 4.90
C ALA A 476 22.26 22.12 4.01
N GLY A 477 22.78 20.90 3.98
CA GLY A 477 22.15 19.78 3.26
C GLY A 477 20.81 19.35 3.82
N ARG A 478 20.62 19.36 5.14
CA ARG A 478 19.38 18.93 5.81
C ARG A 478 18.14 19.75 5.44
N THR A 479 18.30 20.93 4.87
CA THR A 479 17.20 21.80 4.43
C THR A 479 16.88 21.67 2.95
N ARG A 480 17.57 20.81 2.21
CA ARG A 480 17.42 20.62 0.76
C ARG A 480 16.43 19.50 0.45
N ASN A 481 15.72 19.68 -0.66
CA ASN A 481 14.92 18.63 -1.25
C ASN A 481 15.75 17.78 -2.24
N VAL A 482 15.16 16.71 -2.73
CA VAL A 482 15.81 15.75 -3.64
C VAL A 482 16.29 16.42 -4.94
N GLN A 483 15.49 17.33 -5.52
CA GLN A 483 15.85 18.03 -6.77
C GLN A 483 17.07 18.94 -6.58
N GLU A 484 17.14 19.63 -5.44
CA GLU A 484 18.29 20.46 -5.06
C GLU A 484 19.54 19.61 -4.82
N ALA A 485 19.38 18.40 -4.27
CA ALA A 485 20.48 17.44 -4.11
C ALA A 485 21.03 16.96 -5.46
N LEU A 486 20.15 16.63 -6.42
CA LEU A 486 20.54 16.28 -7.78
C LEU A 486 21.28 17.44 -8.48
N ALA A 487 20.77 18.66 -8.34
CA ALA A 487 21.43 19.85 -8.91
C ALA A 487 22.83 20.09 -8.30
N GLU A 488 22.96 19.95 -6.97
CA GLU A 488 24.27 20.04 -6.27
C GLU A 488 25.26 18.99 -6.77
N ALA A 489 24.77 17.76 -7.03
CA ALA A 489 25.57 16.67 -7.55
C ALA A 489 25.92 16.85 -9.05
N GLY A 490 25.33 17.83 -9.74
CA GLY A 490 25.49 17.99 -11.20
C GLY A 490 24.79 16.88 -12.00
N MET A 491 23.72 16.33 -11.45
CA MET A 491 22.93 15.20 -11.96
C MET A 491 21.47 15.60 -12.27
N ALA A 492 21.12 16.88 -12.17
CA ALA A 492 19.86 17.40 -12.66
C ALA A 492 19.88 17.33 -14.19
N GLY A 493 18.90 16.60 -14.78
CA GLY A 493 18.72 16.47 -16.21
C GLY A 493 18.09 17.70 -16.85
#